data_f9c954433a08fe597dc0442c78293cda
#
_entry.id   f9c954433a08fe597dc0442c78293cda
#
_cell.length_a   1.000
_cell.length_b   1.000
_cell.length_c   1.000
_cell.angle_alpha   90.00
_cell.angle_beta   90.00
_cell.angle_gamma   90.00
#
_symmetry.space_group_name_H-M   'P 1'
#
loop_
_entity.id
_entity.type
_entity.pdbx_description
1 polymer ?
#
loop_
_entity_poly.entity_id
_entity_poly.type
_entity_poly.pdbx_seq_one_letter_code
_entity_poly.pdbx_strand_id
1 'polypeptide(L)'
;MKVLDSIKNEVIKIMDNDPAHDFEHVMRVYNNAQKISKKEKANQKLILSAALLHDIVSYPKSSKRSKLSSIESAKKSKLILKKYEFTDEEITIVSNAIADHSFSQNKIPQTLEGKILQDADRLDALGAIGIARVFATSGSLNRPFYNLDDPFCAKRNPDDNLWAVDHFFNKLLKLEFMMNTKFGKIEAKKRTKVLKIFLKELKNEV
;
A
#
# COMPACT_ATOMS: atom_id res chain seq x y z
N MET A 1 23.31 -0.07 -5.91
CA MET A 1 22.60 0.95 -6.72
C MET A 1 22.27 0.43 -8.12
N LYS A 2 23.21 0.01 -8.94
CA LYS A 2 22.93 -0.48 -10.33
C LYS A 2 21.81 -1.53 -10.44
N VAL A 3 21.76 -2.51 -9.51
CA VAL A 3 20.72 -3.57 -9.57
C VAL A 3 19.31 -3.03 -9.32
N LEU A 4 19.14 -2.09 -8.39
CA LEU A 4 17.83 -1.48 -8.14
C LEU A 4 17.34 -0.64 -9.33
N ASP A 5 18.26 0.06 -10.01
CA ASP A 5 17.92 0.81 -11.23
C ASP A 5 17.50 -0.14 -12.37
N SER A 6 18.17 -1.28 -12.50
CA SER A 6 17.79 -2.31 -13.49
C SER A 6 16.40 -2.90 -13.19
N ILE A 7 16.13 -3.26 -11.93
CA ILE A 7 14.80 -3.74 -11.51
C ILE A 7 13.73 -2.67 -11.74
N LYS A 8 14.02 -1.41 -11.38
CA LYS A 8 13.12 -0.27 -11.62
C LYS A 8 12.75 -0.14 -13.10
N ASN A 9 13.73 -0.21 -14.00
CA ASN A 9 13.49 -0.13 -15.43
C ASN A 9 12.67 -1.32 -15.96
N GLU A 10 12.83 -2.51 -15.39
CA GLU A 10 12.01 -3.68 -15.76
C GLU A 10 10.57 -3.50 -15.26
N VAL A 11 10.37 -2.99 -14.04
CA VAL A 11 9.05 -2.71 -13.47
C VAL A 11 8.28 -1.69 -14.31
N ILE A 12 8.92 -0.58 -14.73
CA ILE A 12 8.28 0.43 -15.60
C ILE A 12 7.72 -0.20 -16.89
N LYS A 13 8.46 -1.18 -17.47
CA LYS A 13 8.02 -1.85 -18.70
C LYS A 13 6.86 -2.84 -18.48
N ILE A 14 6.67 -3.31 -17.26
CA ILE A 14 5.69 -4.35 -16.91
C ILE A 14 4.36 -3.77 -16.47
N MET A 15 4.38 -2.62 -15.79
CA MET A 15 3.19 -2.05 -15.18
C MET A 15 2.32 -1.36 -16.22
N ASP A 16 1.03 -1.70 -16.21
CA ASP A 16 0.02 -0.94 -16.92
C ASP A 16 -0.30 0.37 -16.19
N ASN A 17 -0.76 1.37 -16.95
CA ASN A 17 -1.14 2.69 -16.41
C ASN A 17 -2.50 2.62 -15.67
N ASP A 18 -2.55 1.94 -14.53
CA ASP A 18 -3.71 2.01 -13.61
C ASP A 18 -3.46 3.12 -12.58
N PRO A 19 -4.26 4.20 -12.54
CA PRO A 19 -4.06 5.34 -11.62
C PRO A 19 -4.05 4.96 -10.13
N ALA A 20 -4.64 3.83 -9.75
CA ALA A 20 -4.64 3.35 -8.37
C ALA A 20 -3.39 2.54 -8.02
N HIS A 21 -2.72 1.97 -9.03
CA HIS A 21 -1.55 1.09 -8.92
C HIS A 21 -0.48 1.46 -9.97
N ASP A 22 -0.33 2.74 -10.21
CA ASP A 22 0.66 3.25 -11.14
C ASP A 22 2.08 3.18 -10.58
N PHE A 23 3.04 3.43 -11.43
CA PHE A 23 4.45 3.46 -11.05
C PHE A 23 4.75 4.54 -9.99
N GLU A 24 3.96 5.61 -9.92
CA GLU A 24 4.12 6.65 -8.89
C GLU A 24 3.80 6.09 -7.49
N HIS A 25 2.77 5.24 -7.36
CA HIS A 25 2.51 4.51 -6.12
C HIS A 25 3.72 3.66 -5.71
N VAL A 26 4.27 2.87 -6.63
CA VAL A 26 5.45 2.05 -6.38
C VAL A 26 6.62 2.92 -5.87
N MET A 27 6.83 4.08 -6.47
CA MET A 27 7.90 4.99 -6.04
C MET A 27 7.64 5.66 -4.69
N ARG A 28 6.37 5.96 -4.34
CA ARG A 28 6.03 6.45 -3.00
C ARG A 28 6.26 5.37 -1.94
N VAL A 29 5.87 4.13 -2.22
CA VAL A 29 6.14 2.98 -1.34
C VAL A 29 7.64 2.74 -1.20
N TYR A 30 8.40 2.78 -2.31
CA TYR A 30 9.86 2.70 -2.31
C TYR A 30 10.50 3.75 -1.38
N ASN A 31 10.08 5.02 -1.50
CA ASN A 31 10.60 6.12 -0.69
C ASN A 31 10.21 5.96 0.80
N ASN A 32 9.02 5.49 1.11
CA ASN A 32 8.61 5.16 2.47
C ASN A 32 9.48 4.01 3.03
N ALA A 33 9.64 2.93 2.27
CA ALA A 33 10.44 1.78 2.65
C ALA A 33 11.92 2.16 2.89
N GLN A 34 12.47 3.05 2.06
CA GLN A 34 13.84 3.56 2.25
C GLN A 34 13.99 4.35 3.55
N LYS A 35 13.01 5.20 3.90
CA LYS A 35 13.03 5.96 5.16
C LYS A 35 12.94 5.05 6.37
N ILE A 36 12.02 4.08 6.33
CA ILE A 36 11.83 3.12 7.43
C ILE A 36 13.08 2.25 7.58
N SER A 37 13.59 1.66 6.50
CA SER A 37 14.73 0.74 6.53
C SER A 37 16.00 1.38 7.10
N LYS A 38 16.25 2.67 6.80
CA LYS A 38 17.37 3.42 7.39
C LYS A 38 17.24 3.56 8.91
N LYS A 39 16.02 3.76 9.43
CA LYS A 39 15.77 3.91 10.88
C LYS A 39 15.77 2.58 11.62
N GLU A 40 15.27 1.53 10.99
CA GLU A 40 15.21 0.18 11.56
C GLU A 40 16.51 -0.63 11.30
N LYS A 41 17.51 -0.07 10.60
CA LYS A 41 18.80 -0.70 10.25
C LYS A 41 18.66 -2.03 9.50
N ALA A 42 17.68 -2.12 8.59
CA ALA A 42 17.38 -3.32 7.83
C ALA A 42 18.10 -3.35 6.47
N ASN A 43 18.10 -4.53 5.81
CA ASN A 43 18.75 -4.71 4.51
C ASN A 43 18.04 -3.92 3.40
N GLN A 44 18.64 -2.79 3.00
CA GLN A 44 18.04 -1.92 2.00
C GLN A 44 17.93 -2.56 0.62
N LYS A 45 18.88 -3.41 0.20
CA LYS A 45 18.81 -4.11 -1.10
C LYS A 45 17.53 -4.92 -1.20
N LEU A 46 17.24 -5.74 -0.17
CA LEU A 46 16.07 -6.63 -0.16
C LEU A 46 14.76 -5.85 -0.08
N ILE A 47 14.68 -4.87 0.83
CA ILE A 47 13.47 -4.09 1.04
C ILE A 47 13.12 -3.23 -0.17
N LEU A 48 14.09 -2.56 -0.77
CA LEU A 48 13.85 -1.70 -1.92
C LEU A 48 13.52 -2.51 -3.17
N SER A 49 14.10 -3.71 -3.33
CA SER A 49 13.67 -4.64 -4.37
C SER A 49 12.23 -5.12 -4.14
N ALA A 50 11.86 -5.45 -2.89
CA ALA A 50 10.50 -5.82 -2.56
C ALA A 50 9.52 -4.68 -2.85
N ALA A 51 9.87 -3.43 -2.50
CA ALA A 51 9.05 -2.25 -2.78
C ALA A 51 8.87 -1.98 -4.28
N LEU A 52 9.88 -2.20 -5.11
CA LEU A 52 9.76 -2.08 -6.57
C LEU A 52 8.85 -3.15 -7.18
N LEU A 53 8.83 -4.35 -6.60
CA LEU A 53 8.20 -5.53 -7.18
C LEU A 53 6.84 -5.90 -6.53
N HIS A 54 6.38 -5.17 -5.50
CA HIS A 54 5.25 -5.61 -4.69
C HIS A 54 3.93 -5.68 -5.45
N ASP A 55 3.71 -4.79 -6.41
CA ASP A 55 2.48 -4.65 -7.18
C ASP A 55 2.68 -4.80 -8.71
N ILE A 56 3.68 -5.59 -9.15
CA ILE A 56 3.93 -5.86 -10.58
C ILE A 56 2.86 -6.72 -11.26
N VAL A 57 1.92 -7.27 -10.48
CA VAL A 57 0.68 -7.87 -10.93
C VAL A 57 -0.45 -7.20 -10.18
N SER A 58 -1.35 -6.54 -10.91
CA SER A 58 -2.53 -5.89 -10.36
C SER A 58 -3.78 -6.37 -11.09
N TYR A 59 -4.87 -6.50 -10.34
CA TYR A 59 -6.19 -6.81 -10.88
C TYR A 59 -7.17 -5.72 -10.47
N PRO A 60 -8.16 -5.36 -11.33
CA PRO A 60 -9.19 -4.40 -10.98
C PRO A 60 -9.83 -4.72 -9.63
N LYS A 61 -10.13 -3.71 -8.82
CA LYS A 61 -10.73 -3.88 -7.48
C LYS A 61 -12.06 -4.64 -7.51
N SER A 62 -12.80 -4.55 -8.62
CA SER A 62 -14.03 -5.30 -8.86
C SER A 62 -13.81 -6.79 -9.14
N SER A 63 -12.60 -7.22 -9.47
CA SER A 63 -12.28 -8.61 -9.78
C SER A 63 -12.09 -9.43 -8.51
N LYS A 64 -12.64 -10.66 -8.51
CA LYS A 64 -12.36 -11.67 -7.46
C LYS A 64 -10.87 -12.02 -7.36
N ARG A 65 -10.11 -11.82 -8.44
CA ARG A 65 -8.65 -12.05 -8.48
C ARG A 65 -7.83 -10.95 -7.79
N SER A 66 -8.43 -9.80 -7.44
CA SER A 66 -7.71 -8.71 -6.76
C SER A 66 -7.01 -9.18 -5.47
N LYS A 67 -7.58 -10.17 -4.76
CA LYS A 67 -6.98 -10.77 -3.57
C LYS A 67 -5.73 -11.62 -3.86
N LEU A 68 -5.49 -11.99 -5.12
CA LEU A 68 -4.33 -12.78 -5.55
C LEU A 68 -3.16 -11.92 -6.03
N SER A 69 -3.36 -10.60 -6.20
CA SER A 69 -2.34 -9.68 -6.76
C SER A 69 -0.98 -9.82 -6.06
N SER A 70 -0.94 -9.75 -4.72
CA SER A 70 0.31 -9.86 -3.96
C SER A 70 0.99 -11.23 -4.10
N ILE A 71 0.21 -12.31 -4.16
CA ILE A 71 0.74 -13.67 -4.32
C ILE A 71 1.32 -13.85 -5.71
N GLU A 72 0.63 -13.35 -6.75
CA GLU A 72 1.11 -13.44 -8.13
C GLU A 72 2.29 -12.50 -8.39
N SER A 73 2.30 -11.31 -7.78
CA SER A 73 3.49 -10.42 -7.75
C SER A 73 4.69 -11.11 -7.11
N ALA A 74 4.50 -11.81 -6.00
CA ALA A 74 5.56 -12.58 -5.34
C ALA A 74 6.10 -13.72 -6.23
N LYS A 75 5.25 -14.42 -6.96
CA LYS A 75 5.68 -15.46 -7.92
C LYS A 75 6.48 -14.86 -9.08
N LYS A 76 5.99 -13.76 -9.66
CA LYS A 76 6.66 -13.07 -10.78
C LYS A 76 8.00 -12.45 -10.34
N SER A 77 8.06 -11.91 -9.12
CA SER A 77 9.28 -11.32 -8.57
C SER A 77 10.44 -12.32 -8.47
N LYS A 78 10.18 -13.60 -8.16
CA LYS A 78 11.21 -14.66 -8.12
C LYS A 78 11.94 -14.79 -9.46
N LEU A 79 11.21 -14.73 -10.57
CA LEU A 79 11.78 -14.84 -11.91
C LEU A 79 12.65 -13.62 -12.25
N ILE A 80 12.21 -12.42 -11.83
CA ILE A 80 12.96 -11.18 -12.05
C ILE A 80 14.24 -11.19 -11.23
N LEU A 81 14.16 -11.51 -9.93
CA LEU A 81 15.30 -11.48 -9.02
C LEU A 81 16.41 -12.48 -9.43
N LYS A 82 16.03 -13.65 -9.98
CA LYS A 82 17.01 -14.61 -10.53
C LYS A 82 17.89 -14.03 -11.64
N LYS A 83 17.37 -13.10 -12.44
CA LYS A 83 18.15 -12.43 -13.50
C LYS A 83 19.23 -11.48 -12.94
N TYR A 84 19.09 -11.05 -11.69
CA TYR A 84 19.93 -10.04 -11.04
C TYR A 84 20.78 -10.61 -9.91
N GLU A 85 21.11 -11.88 -9.98
CA GLU A 85 22.06 -12.57 -9.08
C GLU A 85 21.71 -12.47 -7.59
N PHE A 86 20.41 -12.49 -7.27
CA PHE A 86 19.96 -12.68 -5.89
C PHE A 86 20.10 -14.15 -5.51
N THR A 87 20.58 -14.42 -4.29
CA THR A 87 20.62 -15.77 -3.75
C THR A 87 19.19 -16.32 -3.52
N ASP A 88 19.04 -17.63 -3.46
CA ASP A 88 17.72 -18.26 -3.20
C ASP A 88 17.14 -17.82 -1.85
N GLU A 89 17.98 -17.58 -0.85
CA GLU A 89 17.58 -17.04 0.44
C GLU A 89 17.04 -15.59 0.30
N GLU A 90 17.77 -14.71 -0.39
CA GLU A 90 17.34 -13.33 -0.68
C GLU A 90 16.02 -13.30 -1.45
N ILE A 91 15.88 -14.16 -2.48
CA ILE A 91 14.65 -14.30 -3.26
C ILE A 91 13.49 -14.74 -2.37
N THR A 92 13.72 -15.67 -1.45
CA THR A 92 12.71 -16.14 -0.51
C THR A 92 12.25 -15.01 0.42
N ILE A 93 13.17 -14.25 1.00
CA ILE A 93 12.85 -13.10 1.87
C ILE A 93 12.00 -12.08 1.11
N VAL A 94 12.47 -11.65 -0.08
CA VAL A 94 11.77 -10.65 -0.90
C VAL A 94 10.38 -11.14 -1.32
N SER A 95 10.28 -12.37 -1.81
CA SER A 95 8.99 -12.91 -2.29
C SER A 95 7.99 -13.11 -1.17
N ASN A 96 8.42 -13.53 0.02
CA ASN A 96 7.54 -13.66 1.19
C ASN A 96 7.07 -12.28 1.67
N ALA A 97 7.96 -11.29 1.71
CA ALA A 97 7.59 -9.91 2.01
C ALA A 97 6.49 -9.41 1.06
N ILE A 98 6.64 -9.66 -0.25
CA ILE A 98 5.64 -9.30 -1.27
C ILE A 98 4.33 -10.07 -1.07
N ALA A 99 4.36 -11.38 -0.82
CA ALA A 99 3.15 -12.18 -0.62
C ALA A 99 2.30 -11.70 0.56
N ASP A 100 2.96 -11.30 1.66
CA ASP A 100 2.30 -11.00 2.94
C ASP A 100 2.00 -9.51 3.16
N HIS A 101 2.43 -8.59 2.24
CA HIS A 101 2.29 -7.14 2.49
C HIS A 101 0.85 -6.66 2.44
N SER A 102 0.01 -7.26 1.56
CA SER A 102 -1.31 -6.73 1.24
C SER A 102 -2.26 -6.78 2.44
N PHE A 103 -3.03 -5.70 2.62
CA PHE A 103 -4.07 -5.61 3.63
C PHE A 103 -5.09 -6.76 3.52
N SER A 104 -5.44 -7.18 2.30
CA SER A 104 -6.41 -8.25 2.04
C SER A 104 -5.96 -9.64 2.52
N GLN A 105 -4.66 -9.84 2.74
CA GLN A 105 -4.13 -11.09 3.28
C GLN A 105 -4.35 -11.24 4.78
N ASN A 106 -4.63 -10.15 5.49
CA ASN A 106 -4.80 -10.11 6.95
C ASN A 106 -3.67 -10.80 7.72
N LYS A 107 -2.42 -10.64 7.22
CA LYS A 107 -1.22 -11.25 7.80
C LYS A 107 -0.30 -10.20 8.40
N ILE A 108 0.44 -10.62 9.42
CA ILE A 108 1.60 -9.88 9.95
C ILE A 108 2.85 -10.60 9.42
N PRO A 109 3.69 -9.93 8.61
CA PRO A 109 4.91 -10.53 8.10
C PRO A 109 5.86 -10.94 9.22
N GLN A 110 6.55 -12.07 9.03
CA GLN A 110 7.47 -12.59 10.06
C GLN A 110 8.83 -11.87 10.04
N THR A 111 9.32 -11.53 8.84
CA THR A 111 10.62 -10.86 8.67
C THR A 111 10.51 -9.35 8.88
N LEU A 112 11.63 -8.71 9.23
CA LEU A 112 11.72 -7.26 9.33
C LEU A 112 11.47 -6.59 7.98
N GLU A 113 11.98 -7.18 6.90
CA GLU A 113 11.78 -6.72 5.52
C GLU A 113 10.29 -6.69 5.15
N GLY A 114 9.57 -7.76 5.45
CA GLY A 114 8.13 -7.83 5.23
C GLY A 114 7.34 -6.81 6.04
N LYS A 115 7.70 -6.62 7.32
CA LYS A 115 7.10 -5.60 8.19
C LYS A 115 7.31 -4.20 7.65
N ILE A 116 8.51 -3.91 7.14
CA ILE A 116 8.83 -2.60 6.55
C ILE A 116 8.06 -2.38 5.25
N LEU A 117 7.99 -3.38 4.37
CA LEU A 117 7.22 -3.27 3.13
C LEU A 117 5.74 -3.02 3.41
N GLN A 118 5.15 -3.79 4.33
CA GLN A 118 3.75 -3.63 4.72
C GLN A 118 3.46 -2.25 5.30
N ASP A 119 4.34 -1.74 6.16
CA ASP A 119 4.21 -0.38 6.71
C ASP A 119 4.36 0.68 5.63
N ALA A 120 5.30 0.52 4.70
CA ALA A 120 5.56 1.45 3.61
C ALA A 120 4.35 1.59 2.67
N ASP A 121 3.71 0.47 2.32
CA ASP A 121 2.48 0.45 1.53
C ASP A 121 1.31 1.08 2.29
N ARG A 122 1.09 0.69 3.55
CA ARG A 122 0.05 1.28 4.41
C ARG A 122 0.20 2.79 4.58
N LEU A 123 1.42 3.30 4.65
CA LEU A 123 1.68 4.74 4.74
C LEU A 123 1.24 5.49 3.47
N ASP A 124 1.27 4.87 2.28
CA ASP A 124 0.78 5.49 1.04
C ASP A 124 -0.75 5.61 1.00
N ALA A 125 -1.45 4.84 1.83
CA ALA A 125 -2.89 4.97 2.02
C ALA A 125 -3.28 6.03 3.06
N LEU A 126 -2.33 6.73 3.69
CA LEU A 126 -2.58 7.72 4.73
C LEU A 126 -2.19 9.13 4.28
N GLY A 127 -2.71 10.15 4.99
CA GLY A 127 -2.41 11.55 4.72
C GLY A 127 -3.09 12.08 3.45
N ALA A 128 -2.54 13.16 2.88
CA ALA A 128 -3.11 13.82 1.70
C ALA A 128 -3.20 12.88 0.48
N ILE A 129 -2.18 12.06 0.25
CA ILE A 129 -2.19 11.06 -0.81
C ILE A 129 -3.31 10.02 -0.60
N GLY A 130 -3.48 9.55 0.64
CA GLY A 130 -4.57 8.63 0.96
C GLY A 130 -5.96 9.22 0.65
N ILE A 131 -6.20 10.48 1.01
CA ILE A 131 -7.44 11.20 0.68
C ILE A 131 -7.64 11.25 -0.83
N ALA A 132 -6.64 11.73 -1.58
CA ALA A 132 -6.72 11.83 -3.03
C ALA A 132 -7.03 10.49 -3.70
N ARG A 133 -6.38 9.40 -3.25
CA ARG A 133 -6.59 8.04 -3.76
C ARG A 133 -8.00 7.51 -3.49
N VAL A 134 -8.58 7.82 -2.33
CA VAL A 134 -9.97 7.43 -2.04
C VAL A 134 -10.93 8.01 -3.07
N PHE A 135 -10.84 9.31 -3.32
CA PHE A 135 -11.76 9.98 -4.24
C PHE A 135 -11.47 9.64 -5.70
N ALA A 136 -10.21 9.49 -6.11
CA ALA A 136 -9.86 9.02 -7.45
C ALA A 136 -10.42 7.61 -7.72
N THR A 137 -10.22 6.67 -6.79
CA THR A 137 -10.77 5.30 -6.90
C THR A 137 -12.30 5.32 -6.89
N SER A 138 -12.91 6.13 -6.03
CA SER A 138 -14.37 6.21 -5.94
C SER A 138 -14.98 6.81 -7.23
N GLY A 139 -14.32 7.81 -7.82
CA GLY A 139 -14.72 8.38 -9.11
C GLY A 139 -14.67 7.33 -10.23
N SER A 140 -13.59 6.53 -10.30
CA SER A 140 -13.47 5.46 -11.31
C SER A 140 -14.51 4.34 -11.14
N LEU A 141 -15.08 4.19 -9.94
CA LEU A 141 -16.12 3.21 -9.62
C LEU A 141 -17.54 3.82 -9.63
N ASN A 142 -17.71 5.08 -10.03
CA ASN A 142 -18.96 5.84 -9.94
C ASN A 142 -19.59 5.81 -8.55
N ARG A 143 -18.77 5.84 -7.51
CA ARG A 143 -19.18 5.76 -6.11
C ARG A 143 -19.43 7.16 -5.56
N PRO A 144 -20.62 7.46 -4.97
CA PRO A 144 -20.89 8.71 -4.28
C PRO A 144 -19.89 9.02 -3.16
N PHE A 145 -19.73 10.28 -2.81
CA PHE A 145 -18.80 10.69 -1.76
C PHE A 145 -19.20 10.14 -0.40
N TYR A 146 -20.47 10.28 -0.02
CA TYR A 146 -20.98 9.88 1.29
C TYR A 146 -22.47 9.51 1.20
N ASN A 147 -22.97 8.87 2.24
CA ASN A 147 -24.42 8.63 2.43
C ASN A 147 -25.08 9.91 2.93
N LEU A 148 -26.18 10.33 2.31
CA LEU A 148 -26.86 11.60 2.62
C LEU A 148 -27.49 11.60 4.02
N ASP A 149 -27.98 10.45 4.51
CA ASP A 149 -28.65 10.35 5.81
C ASP A 149 -27.69 10.23 6.98
N ASP A 150 -26.50 9.62 6.74
CA ASP A 150 -25.47 9.43 7.76
C ASP A 150 -24.07 9.47 7.12
N PRO A 151 -23.56 10.67 6.75
CA PRO A 151 -22.30 10.83 6.02
C PRO A 151 -21.06 10.26 6.74
N PHE A 152 -21.09 10.17 8.07
CA PHE A 152 -19.94 9.82 8.91
C PHE A 152 -20.12 8.51 9.68
N CYS A 153 -21.05 7.66 9.27
CA CYS A 153 -21.29 6.35 9.88
C CYS A 153 -21.55 6.44 11.40
N ALA A 154 -22.31 7.45 11.85
CA ALA A 154 -22.61 7.65 13.27
C ALA A 154 -23.65 6.64 13.79
N LYS A 155 -24.58 6.21 12.92
CA LYS A 155 -25.70 5.33 13.26
C LYS A 155 -25.74 4.03 12.47
N ARG A 156 -24.85 3.88 11.48
CA ARG A 156 -24.74 2.70 10.60
C ARG A 156 -23.31 2.16 10.54
N ASN A 157 -23.16 0.93 10.11
CA ASN A 157 -21.85 0.38 9.78
C ASN A 157 -21.33 0.99 8.46
N PRO A 158 -20.00 1.30 8.35
CA PRO A 158 -19.42 1.78 7.11
C PRO A 158 -19.46 0.70 6.02
N ASP A 159 -19.85 1.10 4.80
CA ASP A 159 -19.83 0.27 3.59
C ASP A 159 -19.07 1.00 2.48
N ASP A 160 -17.80 0.72 2.35
CA ASP A 160 -16.90 1.32 1.36
C ASP A 160 -17.04 0.73 -0.06
N ASN A 161 -18.00 -0.18 -0.27
CA ASN A 161 -18.45 -0.54 -1.60
C ASN A 161 -19.46 0.48 -2.15
N LEU A 162 -20.19 1.15 -1.26
CA LEU A 162 -21.25 2.10 -1.63
C LEU A 162 -20.78 3.56 -1.58
N TRP A 163 -19.98 3.95 -0.57
CA TRP A 163 -19.61 5.35 -0.35
C TRP A 163 -18.11 5.55 -0.09
N ALA A 164 -17.55 6.63 -0.66
CA ALA A 164 -16.14 6.95 -0.57
C ALA A 164 -15.69 7.22 0.88
N VAL A 165 -16.44 8.04 1.63
CA VAL A 165 -16.11 8.43 3.00
C VAL A 165 -16.10 7.23 3.95
N ASP A 166 -16.89 6.22 3.68
CA ASP A 166 -16.93 5.01 4.48
C ASP A 166 -15.59 4.28 4.53
N HIS A 167 -14.77 4.41 3.48
CA HIS A 167 -13.44 3.83 3.42
C HIS A 167 -12.49 4.37 4.51
N PHE A 168 -12.69 5.62 4.93
CA PHE A 168 -11.94 6.18 6.06
C PHE A 168 -12.19 5.40 7.33
N PHE A 169 -13.45 5.09 7.64
CA PHE A 169 -13.87 4.38 8.86
C PHE A 169 -13.62 2.88 8.76
N ASN A 170 -13.84 2.30 7.58
CA ASN A 170 -13.67 0.86 7.37
C ASN A 170 -12.20 0.45 7.39
N LYS A 171 -11.31 1.28 6.83
CA LYS A 171 -9.90 0.93 6.67
C LYS A 171 -8.92 1.99 7.17
N LEU A 172 -8.96 3.23 6.64
CA LEU A 172 -7.81 4.14 6.75
C LEU A 172 -7.48 4.52 8.20
N LEU A 173 -8.48 4.87 9.01
CA LEU A 173 -8.29 5.24 10.41
C LEU A 173 -7.76 4.10 11.29
N LYS A 174 -7.95 2.84 10.84
CA LYS A 174 -7.45 1.64 11.55
C LYS A 174 -5.96 1.38 11.26
N LEU A 175 -5.46 1.82 10.10
CA LEU A 175 -4.08 1.54 9.68
C LEU A 175 -3.03 2.09 10.67
N GLU A 176 -3.31 3.21 11.36
CA GLU A 176 -2.41 3.76 12.38
C GLU A 176 -2.01 2.72 13.44
N PHE A 177 -2.98 1.88 13.84
CA PHE A 177 -2.81 0.86 14.90
C PHE A 177 -2.23 -0.46 14.36
N MET A 178 -2.12 -0.59 13.04
CA MET A 178 -1.67 -1.82 12.38
C MET A 178 -0.20 -1.74 11.92
N MET A 179 0.52 -0.66 12.24
CA MET A 179 1.93 -0.52 11.89
C MET A 179 2.81 -1.44 12.73
N ASN A 180 3.80 -2.04 12.08
CA ASN A 180 4.71 -3.01 12.69
C ASN A 180 5.95 -2.35 13.28
N THR A 181 6.55 -1.39 12.55
CA THR A 181 7.82 -0.77 12.89
C THR A 181 7.65 0.48 13.75
N LYS A 182 8.68 0.81 14.52
CA LYS A 182 8.66 2.00 15.38
C LYS A 182 8.51 3.30 14.56
N PHE A 183 9.27 3.40 13.46
CA PHE A 183 9.19 4.57 12.59
C PHE A 183 7.85 4.63 11.85
N GLY A 184 7.33 3.48 11.36
CA GLY A 184 6.02 3.37 10.71
C GLY A 184 4.89 3.89 11.60
N LYS A 185 4.88 3.53 12.90
CA LYS A 185 3.89 4.00 13.89
C LYS A 185 3.90 5.52 14.04
N ILE A 186 5.10 6.12 14.15
CA ILE A 186 5.25 7.57 14.30
C ILE A 186 4.72 8.30 13.07
N GLU A 187 5.10 7.83 11.88
CA GLU A 187 4.71 8.45 10.62
C GLU A 187 3.22 8.27 10.33
N ALA A 188 2.67 7.08 10.60
CA ALA A 188 1.24 6.82 10.46
C ALA A 188 0.40 7.75 11.34
N LYS A 189 0.79 7.95 12.60
CA LYS A 189 0.10 8.89 13.50
C LYS A 189 0.04 10.31 12.92
N LYS A 190 1.15 10.80 12.32
CA LYS A 190 1.18 12.12 11.66
C LYS A 190 0.22 12.17 10.47
N ARG A 191 0.25 11.15 9.61
CA ARG A 191 -0.60 11.11 8.42
C ARG A 191 -2.08 10.91 8.75
N THR A 192 -2.41 10.11 9.77
CA THR A 192 -3.79 9.94 10.25
C THR A 192 -4.36 11.25 10.81
N LYS A 193 -3.53 12.11 11.42
CA LYS A 193 -3.98 13.45 11.84
C LYS A 193 -4.51 14.26 10.65
N VAL A 194 -3.90 14.17 9.48
CA VAL A 194 -4.38 14.83 8.25
C VAL A 194 -5.75 14.29 7.84
N LEU A 195 -5.97 12.97 7.90
CA LEU A 195 -7.28 12.36 7.61
C LEU A 195 -8.35 12.89 8.57
N LYS A 196 -8.04 12.96 9.87
CA LYS A 196 -8.98 13.45 10.89
C LYS A 196 -9.34 14.92 10.69
N ILE A 197 -8.36 15.76 10.30
CA ILE A 197 -8.60 17.18 9.96
C ILE A 197 -9.52 17.27 8.75
N PHE A 198 -9.23 16.53 7.67
CA PHE A 198 -10.08 16.50 6.48
C PHE A 198 -11.52 16.11 6.80
N LEU A 199 -11.73 15.01 7.55
CA LEU A 199 -13.08 14.57 7.95
C LEU A 199 -13.80 15.61 8.82
N LYS A 200 -13.07 16.34 9.67
CA LYS A 200 -13.63 17.42 10.48
C LYS A 200 -14.09 18.59 9.61
N GLU A 201 -13.26 19.02 8.66
CA GLU A 201 -13.64 20.09 7.75
C GLU A 201 -14.81 19.67 6.84
N LEU A 202 -14.76 18.47 6.27
CA LEU A 202 -15.88 17.92 5.49
C LEU A 202 -17.20 17.91 6.29
N LYS A 203 -17.14 17.64 7.62
CA LYS A 203 -18.32 17.66 8.48
C LYS A 203 -18.93 19.05 8.65
N ASN A 204 -18.15 20.12 8.46
CA ASN A 204 -18.64 21.49 8.53
C ASN A 204 -19.30 21.95 7.23
N GLU A 205 -19.08 21.19 6.12
CA GLU A 205 -19.56 21.53 4.78
C GLU A 205 -20.81 20.71 4.33
N VAL A 206 -21.19 19.68 5.12
CA VAL A 206 -22.29 18.75 4.81
C VAL A 206 -23.29 18.60 5.94
#